data_64d0b7a55b25b53d4d336653d8dd450a
#
_entry.id   64d0b7a55b25b53d4d336653d8dd450a
#
_cell.length_a   1.000
_cell.length_b   1.000
_cell.length_c   1.000
_cell.angle_alpha   90.00
_cell.angle_beta   90.00
_cell.angle_gamma   90.00
#
_symmetry.space_group_name_H-M   'P 1'
#
loop_
_entity.id
_entity.type
_entity.pdbx_description
1 polymer ?
#
loop_
_entity_poly.entity_id
_entity_poly.type
_entity_poly.pdbx_seq_one_letter_code
_entity_poly.pdbx_strand_id
1 'polypeptide(L)'
;LDAPKGRQYQEQIVNETEIFIAPYNAKNIYMSQYTNTGRKWNADNTAVISVFNEYFGGSMNSVVFQELRESRALAYSASGYYITPWRKNHPEYSRTYIISQNDKMMDCINTFNSIIDTVPQSEKAFNLAVQSIKKSIESRRVTKEGIISAYESAKKKGIDYDIYKKVYEALPSMTLADIVKFEQETMAGKPRRYLILGNEDELDMEALGKIGKIHRLTTEQIFGY
;
A
#
# COMPACT_ATOMS: atom_id res chain seq x y z
N LEU A 1 -33.88 20.28 9.46
CA LEU A 1 -33.79 19.18 8.51
C LEU A 1 -32.60 18.30 8.95
N ASP A 2 -32.91 17.08 9.42
CA ASP A 2 -31.84 16.11 9.74
C ASP A 2 -31.13 15.74 8.45
N ALA A 3 -29.83 15.99 8.41
CA ALA A 3 -29.01 15.58 7.29
C ALA A 3 -29.01 14.05 7.18
N PRO A 4 -29.19 13.48 5.99
CA PRO A 4 -29.15 12.04 5.82
C PRO A 4 -27.82 11.49 6.32
N LYS A 5 -27.85 10.43 7.13
CA LYS A 5 -26.63 9.75 7.60
C LYS A 5 -25.89 9.18 6.40
N GLY A 6 -24.66 9.62 6.19
CA GLY A 6 -23.81 9.09 5.13
C GLY A 6 -23.60 7.58 5.28
N ARG A 7 -23.56 6.86 4.16
CA ARG A 7 -23.26 5.42 4.13
C ARG A 7 -21.80 5.22 4.58
N GLN A 8 -21.61 4.44 5.63
CA GLN A 8 -20.27 4.08 6.08
C GLN A 8 -19.81 2.81 5.36
N TYR A 9 -18.70 2.91 4.64
CA TYR A 9 -18.02 1.76 4.06
C TYR A 9 -16.93 1.31 5.03
N GLN A 10 -16.82 -0.01 5.19
CA GLN A 10 -15.75 -0.63 5.97
C GLN A 10 -14.81 -1.36 5.03
N GLU A 11 -13.52 -1.26 5.31
CA GLU A 11 -12.48 -2.02 4.61
C GLU A 11 -12.72 -3.52 4.84
N GLN A 12 -12.72 -4.28 3.76
CA GLN A 12 -12.98 -5.72 3.82
C GLN A 12 -11.75 -6.47 4.29
N ILE A 13 -11.93 -7.42 5.23
CA ILE A 13 -10.88 -8.36 5.64
C ILE A 13 -10.66 -9.37 4.53
N VAL A 14 -9.39 -9.72 4.28
CA VAL A 14 -8.98 -10.72 3.30
C VAL A 14 -8.63 -12.02 4.03
N ASN A 15 -9.44 -13.05 3.86
CA ASN A 15 -9.25 -14.36 4.50
C ASN A 15 -8.60 -15.40 3.58
N GLU A 16 -8.73 -15.21 2.27
CA GLU A 16 -8.16 -16.07 1.24
C GLU A 16 -7.66 -15.27 0.05
N THR A 17 -6.75 -15.85 -0.73
CA THR A 17 -6.23 -15.20 -1.93
C THR A 17 -7.23 -15.34 -3.06
N GLU A 18 -7.67 -14.20 -3.61
CA GLU A 18 -8.64 -14.09 -4.68
C GLU A 18 -8.14 -13.13 -5.76
N ILE A 19 -8.59 -13.35 -6.99
CA ILE A 19 -8.29 -12.52 -8.14
C ILE A 19 -9.58 -11.97 -8.70
N PHE A 20 -9.68 -10.66 -8.76
CA PHE A 20 -10.78 -9.94 -9.40
C PHE A 20 -10.26 -9.33 -10.69
N ILE A 21 -10.84 -9.73 -11.82
CA ILE A 21 -10.44 -9.23 -13.13
C ILE A 21 -11.61 -8.52 -13.78
N ALA A 22 -11.34 -7.35 -14.34
CA ALA A 22 -12.28 -6.63 -15.19
C ALA A 22 -11.69 -6.45 -16.59
N PRO A 23 -12.50 -6.62 -17.64
CA PRO A 23 -12.02 -6.53 -19.01
C PRO A 23 -11.59 -5.10 -19.34
N TYR A 24 -10.41 -4.97 -19.92
CA TYR A 24 -9.89 -3.70 -20.39
C TYR A 24 -9.02 -3.94 -21.64
N ASN A 25 -9.52 -3.52 -22.79
CA ASN A 25 -8.82 -3.72 -24.06
C ASN A 25 -7.70 -2.68 -24.21
N ALA A 26 -6.57 -2.93 -23.57
CA ALA A 26 -5.35 -2.14 -23.69
C ALA A 26 -4.11 -3.02 -23.64
N LYS A 27 -2.99 -2.51 -24.17
CA LYS A 27 -1.69 -3.20 -24.15
C LYS A 27 -1.06 -3.29 -22.77
N ASN A 28 -1.58 -2.54 -21.82
CA ASN A 28 -1.08 -2.51 -20.44
C ASN A 28 -2.14 -3.04 -19.50
N ILE A 29 -1.68 -3.76 -18.48
CA ILE A 29 -2.48 -4.06 -17.30
C ILE A 29 -2.33 -2.96 -16.26
N TYR A 30 -3.39 -2.80 -15.49
CA TYR A 30 -3.41 -2.06 -14.24
C TYR A 30 -3.72 -3.05 -13.12
N MET A 31 -2.78 -3.26 -12.23
CA MET A 31 -2.95 -4.23 -11.15
C MET A 31 -2.75 -3.57 -9.79
N SER A 32 -3.59 -3.94 -8.85
CA SER A 32 -3.44 -3.61 -7.44
C SER A 32 -3.56 -4.88 -6.61
N GLN A 33 -2.72 -5.03 -5.60
CA GLN A 33 -2.89 -6.05 -4.57
C GLN A 33 -3.38 -5.36 -3.29
N TYR A 34 -4.27 -6.03 -2.59
CA TYR A 34 -4.85 -5.54 -1.35
C TYR A 34 -4.77 -6.63 -0.28
N THR A 35 -4.26 -6.29 0.90
CA THR A 35 -4.21 -7.17 2.07
C THR A 35 -4.75 -6.44 3.29
N ASN A 36 -5.69 -7.06 3.98
CA ASN A 36 -6.25 -6.56 5.23
C ASN A 36 -6.53 -7.73 6.17
N THR A 37 -5.80 -7.81 7.26
CA THR A 37 -5.94 -8.87 8.27
C THR A 37 -6.90 -8.51 9.40
N GLY A 38 -7.57 -7.36 9.33
CA GLY A 38 -8.40 -6.83 10.41
C GLY A 38 -7.60 -6.19 11.55
N ARG A 39 -6.27 -6.02 11.38
CA ARG A 39 -5.42 -5.34 12.37
C ARG A 39 -5.92 -3.92 12.59
N LYS A 40 -6.29 -3.62 13.83
CA LYS A 40 -6.72 -2.27 14.20
C LYS A 40 -5.53 -1.32 14.22
N TRP A 41 -5.76 -0.10 13.76
CA TRP A 41 -4.76 0.93 13.77
C TRP A 41 -4.27 1.25 15.19
N ASN A 42 -2.94 1.37 15.33
CA ASN A 42 -2.26 1.83 16.53
C ASN A 42 -1.36 3.02 16.20
N ALA A 43 -1.58 4.15 16.87
CA ALA A 43 -0.80 5.37 16.69
C ALA A 43 0.70 5.20 16.98
N ASP A 44 1.08 4.23 17.81
CA ASP A 44 2.48 3.95 18.14
C ASP A 44 3.27 3.41 16.94
N ASN A 45 2.58 2.81 15.97
CA ASN A 45 3.19 2.31 14.74
C ASN A 45 3.41 3.41 13.68
N THR A 46 2.99 4.65 13.91
CA THR A 46 3.03 5.70 12.87
C THR A 46 4.43 5.98 12.37
N ALA A 47 5.44 5.97 13.24
CA ALA A 47 6.82 6.20 12.85
C ALA A 47 7.35 5.09 11.94
N VAL A 48 7.17 3.81 12.33
CA VAL A 48 7.60 2.67 11.52
C VAL A 48 6.84 2.60 10.20
N ILE A 49 5.54 2.88 10.19
CA ILE A 49 4.73 2.92 8.97
C ILE A 49 5.22 4.02 8.03
N SER A 50 5.58 5.19 8.54
CA SER A 50 6.08 6.30 7.71
C SER A 50 7.39 5.94 7.03
N VAL A 51 8.36 5.39 7.76
CA VAL A 51 9.65 4.99 7.21
C VAL A 51 9.48 3.76 6.30
N PHE A 52 8.66 2.79 6.69
CA PHE A 52 8.34 1.63 5.85
C PHE A 52 7.78 2.06 4.49
N ASN A 53 6.82 2.95 4.46
CA ASN A 53 6.22 3.41 3.21
C ASN A 53 7.25 4.10 2.30
N GLU A 54 8.12 4.96 2.84
CA GLU A 54 9.17 5.61 2.06
C GLU A 54 10.21 4.59 1.55
N TYR A 55 10.60 3.63 2.39
CA TYR A 55 11.53 2.56 2.06
C TYR A 55 10.95 1.59 1.03
N PHE A 56 9.70 1.14 1.23
CA PHE A 56 9.09 0.06 0.47
C PHE A 56 8.66 0.49 -0.93
N GLY A 57 7.85 1.55 -1.06
CA GLY A 57 7.23 1.87 -2.34
C GLY A 57 6.87 3.35 -2.56
N GLY A 58 7.25 4.25 -1.65
CA GLY A 58 6.83 5.65 -1.66
C GLY A 58 7.71 6.60 -2.48
N SER A 59 8.87 6.16 -2.94
CA SER A 59 9.82 7.01 -3.66
C SER A 59 10.54 6.28 -4.79
N MET A 60 11.27 7.03 -5.63
CA MET A 60 12.11 6.43 -6.68
C MET A 60 13.29 5.61 -6.12
N ASN A 61 13.67 5.85 -4.88
CA ASN A 61 14.70 5.08 -4.17
C ASN A 61 14.13 3.88 -3.41
N SER A 62 12.82 3.68 -3.44
CA SER A 62 12.16 2.58 -2.74
C SER A 62 12.47 1.23 -3.36
N VAL A 63 12.40 0.19 -2.54
CA VAL A 63 12.69 -1.19 -2.96
C VAL A 63 11.81 -1.63 -4.13
N VAL A 64 10.51 -1.37 -4.06
CA VAL A 64 9.56 -1.74 -5.12
C VAL A 64 9.90 -1.07 -6.45
N PHE A 65 10.21 0.21 -6.42
CA PHE A 65 10.56 0.95 -7.63
C PHE A 65 11.88 0.44 -8.25
N GLN A 66 12.90 0.23 -7.41
CA GLN A 66 14.21 -0.24 -7.86
C GLN A 66 14.14 -1.66 -8.43
N GLU A 67 13.42 -2.57 -7.79
CA GLU A 67 13.34 -3.96 -8.24
C GLU A 67 12.45 -4.14 -9.49
N LEU A 68 11.28 -3.50 -9.53
CA LEU A 68 10.33 -3.73 -10.62
C LEU A 68 10.59 -2.86 -11.84
N ARG A 69 11.00 -1.62 -11.65
CA ARG A 69 11.20 -0.69 -12.76
C ARG A 69 12.65 -0.61 -13.20
N GLU A 70 13.58 -0.29 -12.30
CA GLU A 70 14.96 0.01 -12.67
C GLU A 70 15.76 -1.25 -12.98
N SER A 71 15.69 -2.27 -12.13
CA SER A 71 16.53 -3.47 -12.27
C SER A 71 15.99 -4.45 -13.32
N ARG A 72 14.68 -4.62 -13.39
CA ARG A 72 14.05 -5.67 -14.22
C ARG A 72 13.23 -5.14 -15.39
N ALA A 73 12.98 -3.85 -15.47
CA ALA A 73 12.14 -3.22 -16.50
C ALA A 73 10.78 -3.92 -16.68
N LEU A 74 10.19 -4.42 -15.59
CA LEU A 74 8.92 -5.13 -15.61
C LEU A 74 7.71 -4.20 -15.59
N ALA A 75 7.84 -3.03 -14.96
CA ALA A 75 6.73 -2.12 -14.77
C ALA A 75 7.06 -0.70 -15.21
N TYR A 76 6.09 -0.03 -15.83
CA TYR A 76 6.17 1.41 -16.09
C TYR A 76 6.03 2.22 -14.80
N SER A 77 5.13 1.78 -13.93
CA SER A 77 4.91 2.35 -12.60
C SER A 77 4.71 1.22 -11.59
N ALA A 78 5.36 1.33 -10.44
CA ALA A 78 5.20 0.41 -9.32
C ALA A 78 5.28 1.17 -8.00
N SER A 79 4.35 0.90 -7.10
CA SER A 79 4.31 1.49 -5.76
C SER A 79 3.64 0.55 -4.77
N GLY A 80 3.90 0.76 -3.49
CA GLY A 80 3.26 -0.01 -2.43
C GLY A 80 3.25 0.77 -1.12
N TYR A 81 2.14 0.69 -0.40
CA TYR A 81 1.94 1.42 0.84
C TYR A 81 1.22 0.56 1.86
N TYR A 82 1.59 0.72 3.11
CA TYR A 82 0.79 0.32 4.25
C TYR A 82 -0.04 1.51 4.71
N ILE A 83 -1.36 1.37 4.68
CA ILE A 83 -2.31 2.47 4.80
C ILE A 83 -2.95 2.44 6.19
N THR A 84 -2.90 3.59 6.86
CA THR A 84 -3.59 3.80 8.13
C THR A 84 -4.99 4.36 7.89
N PRO A 85 -6.00 3.94 8.66
CA PRO A 85 -7.37 4.38 8.44
C PRO A 85 -7.58 5.85 8.80
N TRP A 86 -8.68 6.40 8.33
CA TRP A 86 -9.10 7.77 8.63
C TRP A 86 -9.71 7.93 10.03
N ARG A 87 -10.13 6.81 10.64
CA ARG A 87 -10.82 6.77 11.93
C ARG A 87 -10.26 5.67 12.82
N LYS A 88 -10.26 5.91 14.13
CA LYS A 88 -9.67 5.05 15.16
C LYS A 88 -10.07 3.57 15.09
N ASN A 89 -11.28 3.24 14.70
CA ASN A 89 -11.83 1.89 14.77
C ASN A 89 -11.76 1.12 13.46
N HIS A 90 -11.20 1.71 12.41
CA HIS A 90 -11.03 1.05 11.12
C HIS A 90 -9.71 0.26 11.07
N PRO A 91 -9.62 -0.80 10.28
CA PRO A 91 -8.39 -1.58 10.14
C PRO A 91 -7.34 -0.87 9.30
N GLU A 92 -6.09 -1.24 9.54
CA GLU A 92 -4.95 -0.96 8.66
C GLU A 92 -4.97 -1.96 7.49
N TYR A 93 -4.41 -1.58 6.35
CA TYR A 93 -4.29 -2.47 5.20
C TYR A 93 -3.09 -2.10 4.33
N SER A 94 -2.60 -3.05 3.55
CA SER A 94 -1.62 -2.75 2.51
C SER A 94 -2.26 -2.69 1.13
N ARG A 95 -1.73 -1.83 0.29
CA ARG A 95 -2.11 -1.71 -1.11
C ARG A 95 -0.86 -1.51 -1.96
N THR A 96 -0.79 -2.28 -3.04
CA THR A 96 0.23 -2.09 -4.08
C THR A 96 -0.43 -1.67 -5.38
N TYR A 97 0.38 -1.14 -6.30
CA TYR A 97 -0.08 -0.75 -7.62
C TYR A 97 1.02 -0.94 -8.65
N ILE A 98 0.64 -1.50 -9.81
CA ILE A 98 1.53 -1.71 -10.94
C ILE A 98 0.81 -1.32 -12.23
N ILE A 99 1.58 -0.72 -13.15
CA ILE A 99 1.24 -0.63 -14.57
C ILE A 99 2.33 -1.37 -15.33
N SER A 100 1.96 -2.41 -16.08
CA SER A 100 2.88 -3.24 -16.86
C SER A 100 2.29 -3.65 -18.19
N GLN A 101 3.08 -4.28 -19.04
CA GLN A 101 2.60 -4.95 -20.25
C GLN A 101 1.87 -6.25 -19.90
N ASN A 102 0.91 -6.67 -20.74
CA ASN A 102 0.11 -7.86 -20.52
C ASN A 102 0.97 -9.13 -20.39
N ASP A 103 1.97 -9.29 -21.25
CA ASP A 103 2.89 -10.43 -21.29
C ASP A 103 3.86 -10.49 -20.07
N LYS A 104 4.05 -9.39 -19.35
CA LYS A 104 4.90 -9.30 -18.17
C LYS A 104 4.15 -9.42 -16.84
N MET A 105 2.84 -9.61 -16.89
CA MET A 105 1.99 -9.62 -15.70
C MET A 105 2.46 -10.63 -14.65
N MET A 106 2.71 -11.87 -15.06
CA MET A 106 3.11 -12.92 -14.12
C MET A 106 4.49 -12.67 -13.51
N ASP A 107 5.44 -12.16 -14.28
CA ASP A 107 6.76 -11.75 -13.77
C ASP A 107 6.63 -10.62 -12.75
N CYS A 108 5.74 -9.65 -13.00
CA CYS A 108 5.42 -8.59 -12.03
C CYS A 108 4.81 -9.15 -10.75
N ILE A 109 3.83 -10.05 -10.85
CA ILE A 109 3.17 -10.69 -9.70
C ILE A 109 4.20 -11.45 -8.87
N ASN A 110 4.98 -12.32 -9.50
CA ASN A 110 5.97 -13.15 -8.81
C ASN A 110 7.05 -12.30 -8.13
N THR A 111 7.57 -11.29 -8.83
CA THR A 111 8.56 -10.37 -8.27
C THR A 111 7.98 -9.59 -7.09
N PHE A 112 6.78 -9.06 -7.25
CA PHE A 112 6.15 -8.29 -6.17
C PHE A 112 5.83 -9.16 -4.95
N ASN A 113 5.32 -10.37 -5.16
CA ASN A 113 5.08 -11.31 -4.08
C ASN A 113 6.38 -11.65 -3.34
N SER A 114 7.47 -11.89 -4.07
CA SER A 114 8.78 -12.13 -3.46
C SER A 114 9.25 -10.96 -2.60
N ILE A 115 9.06 -9.71 -3.06
CA ILE A 115 9.41 -8.49 -2.31
C ILE A 115 8.53 -8.33 -1.07
N ILE A 116 7.23 -8.67 -1.16
CA ILE A 116 6.28 -8.58 -0.02
C ILE A 116 6.53 -9.70 0.99
N ASP A 117 6.93 -10.88 0.56
CA ASP A 117 7.17 -12.02 1.46
C ASP A 117 8.57 -11.97 2.10
N THR A 118 9.51 -11.27 1.46
CA THR A 118 10.86 -11.06 1.97
C THR A 118 11.39 -9.73 1.42
N VAL A 119 11.20 -8.65 2.17
CA VAL A 119 11.66 -7.33 1.73
C VAL A 119 13.18 -7.32 1.57
N PRO A 120 13.72 -6.90 0.39
CA PRO A 120 15.14 -6.73 0.20
C PRO A 120 15.72 -5.78 1.25
N GLN A 121 16.86 -6.15 1.84
CA GLN A 121 17.50 -5.37 2.88
C GLN A 121 18.62 -4.51 2.31
N SER A 122 18.50 -3.19 2.46
CA SER A 122 19.48 -2.21 2.01
C SER A 122 19.60 -1.08 3.03
N GLU A 123 20.70 -1.06 3.77
CA GLU A 123 21.01 0.04 4.71
C GLU A 123 21.05 1.39 4.00
N LYS A 124 21.56 1.43 2.76
CA LYS A 124 21.59 2.66 1.97
C LYS A 124 20.17 3.19 1.70
N ALA A 125 19.26 2.32 1.25
CA ALA A 125 17.88 2.70 0.97
C ALA A 125 17.14 3.10 2.26
N PHE A 126 17.38 2.38 3.35
CA PHE A 126 16.83 2.71 4.67
C PHE A 126 17.28 4.09 5.14
N ASN A 127 18.57 4.38 5.09
CA ASN A 127 19.11 5.68 5.49
C ASN A 127 18.55 6.83 4.63
N LEU A 128 18.36 6.61 3.33
CA LEU A 128 17.71 7.57 2.44
C LEU A 128 16.24 7.79 2.82
N ALA A 129 15.50 6.73 3.17
CA ALA A 129 14.11 6.84 3.61
C ALA A 129 13.99 7.65 4.90
N VAL A 130 14.83 7.36 5.91
CA VAL A 130 14.86 8.13 7.16
C VAL A 130 15.17 9.60 6.91
N GLN A 131 16.18 9.89 6.07
CA GLN A 131 16.53 11.28 5.72
C GLN A 131 15.41 12.00 4.96
N SER A 132 14.72 11.30 4.05
CA SER A 132 13.58 11.84 3.30
C SER A 132 12.45 12.24 4.24
N ILE A 133 12.05 11.36 5.15
CA ILE A 133 11.02 11.65 6.15
C ILE A 133 11.44 12.83 7.05
N LYS A 134 12.67 12.83 7.53
CA LYS A 134 13.20 13.93 8.34
C LYS A 134 13.09 15.27 7.61
N LYS A 135 13.61 15.37 6.39
CA LYS A 135 13.55 16.59 5.58
C LYS A 135 12.12 17.01 5.26
N SER A 136 11.23 16.07 4.97
CA SER A 136 9.81 16.32 4.72
C SER A 136 9.14 16.97 5.93
N ILE A 137 9.44 16.52 7.14
CA ILE A 137 8.92 17.12 8.37
C ILE A 137 9.53 18.50 8.61
N GLU A 138 10.84 18.66 8.46
CA GLU A 138 11.55 19.92 8.68
C GLU A 138 11.13 21.03 7.68
N SER A 139 10.81 20.67 6.44
CA SER A 139 10.39 21.62 5.40
C SER A 139 8.89 21.93 5.42
N ARG A 140 8.13 21.25 6.27
CA ARG A 140 6.68 21.39 6.31
C ARG A 140 6.24 22.76 6.81
N ARG A 141 5.43 23.45 6.01
CA ARG A 141 4.78 24.69 6.42
C ARG A 141 3.43 24.39 7.05
N VAL A 142 3.22 24.91 8.24
CA VAL A 142 1.92 24.84 8.93
C VAL A 142 1.16 26.15 8.64
N THR A 143 0.08 26.04 7.86
CA THR A 143 -0.81 27.18 7.58
C THR A 143 -1.94 27.22 8.62
N LYS A 144 -2.58 28.40 8.80
CA LYS A 144 -3.72 28.54 9.72
C LYS A 144 -4.86 27.57 9.43
N GLU A 145 -5.21 27.39 8.15
CA GLU A 145 -6.22 26.42 7.71
C GLU A 145 -5.77 24.97 7.92
N GLY A 146 -4.48 24.69 7.68
CA GLY A 146 -3.88 23.39 7.92
C GLY A 146 -3.92 22.94 9.38
N ILE A 147 -3.88 23.89 10.34
CA ILE A 147 -3.98 23.55 11.77
C ILE A 147 -5.35 22.95 12.11
N ILE A 148 -6.44 23.54 11.63
CA ILE A 148 -7.80 23.06 11.88
C ILE A 148 -7.98 21.66 11.29
N SER A 149 -7.60 21.47 10.03
CA SER A 149 -7.72 20.18 9.35
C SER A 149 -6.86 19.08 10.01
N ALA A 150 -5.64 19.44 10.46
CA ALA A 150 -4.77 18.52 11.19
C ALA A 150 -5.37 18.12 12.54
N TYR A 151 -5.92 19.08 13.29
CA TYR A 151 -6.57 18.84 14.55
C TYR A 151 -7.81 17.93 14.41
N GLU A 152 -8.69 18.22 13.45
CA GLU A 152 -9.85 17.37 13.19
C GLU A 152 -9.46 15.95 12.77
N SER A 153 -8.45 15.81 11.93
CA SER A 153 -7.92 14.51 11.50
C SER A 153 -7.34 13.72 12.66
N ALA A 154 -6.56 14.38 13.52
CA ALA A 154 -6.01 13.78 14.74
C ALA A 154 -7.14 13.30 15.67
N LYS A 155 -8.16 14.15 15.91
CA LYS A 155 -9.30 13.82 16.75
C LYS A 155 -10.10 12.62 16.22
N LYS A 156 -10.34 12.53 14.92
CA LYS A 156 -11.00 11.36 14.28
C LYS A 156 -10.21 10.06 14.48
N LYS A 157 -8.88 10.14 14.55
CA LYS A 157 -7.96 9.03 14.83
C LYS A 157 -7.76 8.76 16.33
N GLY A 158 -8.29 9.61 17.20
CA GLY A 158 -8.08 9.52 18.66
C GLY A 158 -6.68 9.91 19.10
N ILE A 159 -6.03 10.81 18.37
CA ILE A 159 -4.72 11.39 18.66
C ILE A 159 -4.92 12.77 19.29
N ASP A 160 -4.20 13.06 20.37
CA ASP A 160 -4.22 14.35 21.09
C ASP A 160 -2.85 15.06 21.12
N TYR A 161 -1.92 14.61 20.25
CA TYR A 161 -0.57 15.13 20.14
C TYR A 161 -0.17 15.36 18.67
N ASP A 162 0.93 16.08 18.45
CA ASP A 162 1.50 16.25 17.11
C ASP A 162 2.17 14.95 16.63
N ILE A 163 1.55 14.30 15.67
CA ILE A 163 2.03 13.04 15.11
C ILE A 163 3.38 13.20 14.41
N TYR A 164 3.64 14.35 13.77
CA TYR A 164 4.91 14.61 13.09
C TYR A 164 6.06 14.76 14.07
N LYS A 165 5.80 15.40 15.24
CA LYS A 165 6.78 15.46 16.33
C LYS A 165 7.13 14.06 16.79
N LYS A 166 6.13 13.20 17.06
CA LYS A 166 6.36 11.82 17.50
C LYS A 166 7.15 11.01 16.46
N VAL A 167 6.83 11.15 15.17
CA VAL A 167 7.59 10.50 14.10
C VAL A 167 9.04 11.00 14.11
N TYR A 168 9.26 12.32 14.12
CA TYR A 168 10.60 12.93 14.08
C TYR A 168 11.49 12.47 15.24
N GLU A 169 10.94 12.42 16.46
CA GLU A 169 11.64 11.97 17.66
C GLU A 169 12.01 10.48 17.63
N ALA A 170 11.24 9.66 16.90
CA ALA A 170 11.51 8.22 16.77
C ALA A 170 12.58 7.90 15.71
N LEU A 171 12.81 8.77 14.70
CA LEU A 171 13.75 8.48 13.60
C LEU A 171 15.16 8.08 14.03
N PRO A 172 15.80 8.74 15.03
CA PRO A 172 17.19 8.42 15.40
C PRO A 172 17.39 7.02 15.97
N SER A 173 16.35 6.41 16.55
CA SER A 173 16.41 5.07 17.14
C SER A 173 15.89 3.96 16.23
N MET A 174 15.33 4.32 15.06
CA MET A 174 14.78 3.35 14.12
C MET A 174 15.86 2.63 13.35
N THR A 175 15.68 1.34 13.14
CA THR A 175 16.63 0.46 12.43
C THR A 175 15.98 -0.20 11.22
N LEU A 176 16.80 -0.70 10.28
CA LEU A 176 16.30 -1.53 9.18
C LEU A 176 15.58 -2.79 9.69
N ALA A 177 16.04 -3.36 10.81
CA ALA A 177 15.40 -4.52 11.44
C ALA A 177 13.94 -4.23 11.87
N ASP A 178 13.63 -3.01 12.31
CA ASP A 178 12.25 -2.61 12.65
C ASP A 178 11.36 -2.61 11.41
N ILE A 179 11.89 -2.20 10.25
CA ILE A 179 11.17 -2.19 8.97
C ILE A 179 10.90 -3.62 8.49
N VAL A 180 11.91 -4.49 8.56
CA VAL A 180 11.78 -5.92 8.19
C VAL A 180 10.78 -6.62 9.11
N LYS A 181 10.87 -6.40 10.41
CA LYS A 181 9.92 -6.95 11.38
C LYS A 181 8.49 -6.49 11.10
N PHE A 182 8.31 -5.20 10.84
CA PHE A 182 6.99 -4.63 10.53
C PHE A 182 6.38 -5.29 9.29
N GLU A 183 7.16 -5.47 8.22
CA GLU A 183 6.73 -6.15 7.00
C GLU A 183 6.31 -7.59 7.28
N GLN A 184 7.14 -8.38 7.96
CA GLN A 184 6.86 -9.77 8.31
C GLN A 184 5.59 -9.93 9.15
N GLU A 185 5.35 -9.04 10.09
CA GLU A 185 4.14 -9.07 10.93
C GLU A 185 2.87 -8.70 10.16
N THR A 186 2.97 -7.81 9.17
CA THR A 186 1.81 -7.15 8.58
C THR A 186 1.49 -7.56 7.15
N MET A 187 2.49 -7.99 6.35
CA MET A 187 2.33 -8.22 4.92
C MET A 187 2.79 -9.61 4.47
N ALA A 188 3.92 -10.11 4.98
CA ALA A 188 4.51 -11.38 4.55
C ALA A 188 3.56 -12.56 4.80
N GLY A 189 3.42 -13.44 3.81
CA GLY A 189 2.60 -14.65 3.89
C GLY A 189 1.10 -14.42 4.10
N LYS A 190 0.61 -13.17 4.02
CA LYS A 190 -0.81 -12.87 4.20
C LYS A 190 -1.58 -13.09 2.89
N PRO A 191 -2.86 -13.50 2.96
CA PRO A 191 -3.71 -13.60 1.79
C PRO A 191 -3.92 -12.24 1.13
N ARG A 192 -4.03 -12.24 -0.22
CA ARG A 192 -4.09 -11.01 -1.02
C ARG A 192 -5.25 -11.06 -2.00
N ARG A 193 -5.93 -9.96 -2.19
CA ARG A 193 -6.83 -9.74 -3.33
C ARG A 193 -6.08 -9.04 -4.43
N TYR A 194 -6.08 -9.65 -5.60
CA TYR A 194 -5.56 -9.05 -6.83
C TYR A 194 -6.72 -8.41 -7.59
N LEU A 195 -6.56 -7.16 -7.96
CA LEU A 195 -7.51 -6.38 -8.77
C LEU A 195 -6.80 -6.09 -10.08
N ILE A 196 -7.25 -6.69 -11.17
CA ILE A 196 -6.60 -6.61 -12.49
C ILE A 196 -7.56 -6.01 -13.49
N LEU A 197 -7.12 -4.96 -14.18
CA LEU A 197 -7.74 -4.47 -15.41
C LEU A 197 -6.83 -4.87 -16.58
N GLY A 198 -7.33 -5.68 -17.50
CA GLY A 198 -6.53 -6.17 -18.60
C GLY A 198 -7.36 -6.91 -19.65
N ASN A 199 -6.71 -7.25 -20.76
CA ASN A 199 -7.30 -8.07 -21.81
C ASN A 199 -7.02 -9.55 -21.52
N GLU A 200 -8.05 -10.31 -21.13
CA GLU A 200 -7.93 -11.73 -20.76
C GLU A 200 -7.27 -12.59 -21.88
N ASP A 201 -7.49 -12.26 -23.15
CA ASP A 201 -6.90 -13.01 -24.25
C ASP A 201 -5.36 -12.89 -24.33
N GLU A 202 -4.80 -11.88 -23.66
CA GLU A 202 -3.36 -11.61 -23.61
C GLU A 202 -2.74 -11.95 -22.25
N LEU A 203 -3.53 -12.47 -21.29
CA LEU A 203 -3.07 -12.78 -19.94
C LEU A 203 -2.92 -14.29 -19.74
N ASP A 204 -1.93 -14.69 -18.94
CA ASP A 204 -1.78 -16.08 -18.51
C ASP A 204 -2.81 -16.43 -17.42
N MET A 205 -4.03 -16.72 -17.86
CA MET A 205 -5.16 -17.06 -17.00
C MET A 205 -4.97 -18.36 -16.24
N GLU A 206 -4.20 -19.31 -16.80
CA GLU A 206 -3.88 -20.57 -16.13
C GLU A 206 -2.95 -20.34 -14.94
N ALA A 207 -1.89 -19.56 -15.13
CA ALA A 207 -0.97 -19.20 -14.05
C ALA A 207 -1.67 -18.37 -12.96
N LEU A 208 -2.55 -17.44 -13.33
CA LEU A 208 -3.39 -16.71 -12.36
C LEU A 208 -4.27 -17.66 -11.54
N GLY A 209 -4.91 -18.63 -12.18
CA GLY A 209 -5.75 -19.61 -11.50
C GLY A 209 -5.01 -20.47 -10.47
N LYS A 210 -3.68 -20.62 -10.60
CA LYS A 210 -2.84 -21.30 -9.59
C LYS A 210 -2.55 -20.44 -8.35
N ILE A 211 -2.68 -19.11 -8.47
CA ILE A 211 -2.49 -18.17 -7.35
C ILE A 211 -3.75 -18.10 -6.48
N GLY A 212 -4.93 -18.08 -7.10
CA GLY A 212 -6.19 -17.97 -6.38
C GLY A 212 -7.40 -18.07 -7.29
N LYS A 213 -8.58 -18.09 -6.67
CA LYS A 213 -9.86 -18.13 -7.39
C LYS A 213 -10.08 -16.85 -8.19
N ILE A 214 -10.41 -17.00 -9.47
CA ILE A 214 -10.66 -15.89 -10.39
C ILE A 214 -12.15 -15.52 -10.39
N HIS A 215 -12.43 -14.25 -10.17
CA HIS A 215 -13.75 -13.62 -10.26
C HIS A 215 -13.72 -12.59 -11.40
N ARG A 216 -14.56 -12.79 -12.41
CA ARG A 216 -14.73 -11.83 -13.50
C ARG A 216 -15.78 -10.81 -13.10
N LEU A 217 -15.40 -9.53 -13.17
CA LEU A 217 -16.27 -8.42 -12.83
C LEU A 217 -16.84 -7.79 -14.10
N THR A 218 -18.13 -7.50 -14.09
CA THR A 218 -18.76 -6.68 -15.13
C THR A 218 -18.72 -5.19 -14.75
N THR A 219 -18.93 -4.33 -15.72
CA THR A 219 -19.04 -2.88 -15.52
C THR A 219 -20.14 -2.54 -14.51
N GLU A 220 -21.27 -3.24 -14.57
CA GLU A 220 -22.41 -3.07 -13.69
C GLU A 220 -22.05 -3.45 -12.25
N GLN A 221 -21.28 -4.52 -12.05
CA GLN A 221 -20.81 -4.93 -10.71
C GLN A 221 -19.83 -3.93 -10.11
N ILE A 222 -19.00 -3.30 -10.94
CA ILE A 222 -18.01 -2.32 -10.48
C ILE A 222 -18.68 -0.99 -10.11
N PHE A 223 -19.58 -0.51 -10.95
CA PHE A 223 -20.18 0.82 -10.79
C PHE A 223 -21.55 0.81 -10.14
N GLY A 224 -22.21 -0.35 -10.05
CA GLY A 224 -23.50 -0.50 -9.35
C GLY A 224 -24.71 0.00 -10.11
N TYR A 225 -24.62 0.07 -11.47
CA TYR A 225 -25.74 0.44 -12.35
C TYR A 225 -25.72 -0.40 -13.62
#